data_5f81598edf915e07eedd5ae8787c1671
#
_entry.id   5f81598edf915e07eedd5ae8787c1671
#
_cell.length_a   1.000
_cell.length_b   1.000
_cell.length_c   1.000
_cell.angle_alpha   90.00
_cell.angle_beta   90.00
_cell.angle_gamma   90.00
#
_symmetry.space_group_name_H-M   'P 1'
#
loop_
_entity.id
_entity.type
_entity.pdbx_description
1 polymer ?
#
loop_
_entity_poly.entity_id
_entity_poly.type
_entity_poly.pdbx_seq_one_letter_code
_entity_poly.pdbx_strand_id
1 'polypeptide(L)'
;MLVLAVLTTLFAKAQEEIITEPARKDTIRLLTIGNSFSQDAVEQYLYELADEVGIHMIIGNAYKGGQSLEQHWSDLTLEHDVYDYRKVVNGIRTNTPHALLPPIITDEPWDFISFQQASHYSGLTTTYEPFLSQLIQFTDSIKTGQDVRYGWHMTWAYSKDSNHGGFANYSRSQEVMYDSIRYAVQWARILHPEFSFNVPCGTAIQNARTSYLGDNLCRDGYHLDLKFGRYTAACAWLETLTGISPVGLSYRPEGVDYTAAHACQVAAHAAVQNPFVVTNLRSEGFPAQNDIVPTGLVKINFAERAYEGSDWNTITPAMRTYTWITDANSNVTGITLTSSNAFLGTNTNGPTYTTTNMLMPADVSRTCMWGYADDSFGNLKPKASCTLTLGHMNPELEYDFTFFASRQDCQDLRETMFTLQGEKIYTDDVEAANNTSHSAYIKNVRPTTDGKIVINVAPGKKNYSKNRFYYLNAMTIKAHK
;
A
#
# COMPACT_ATOMS: atom_id res chain seq x y z
N MET A 1 72.17 -0.29 1.91
CA MET A 1 71.27 -0.75 2.98
C MET A 1 70.52 0.37 3.70
N LEU A 2 70.72 1.64 3.40
CA LEU A 2 70.01 2.77 4.06
C LEU A 2 68.75 3.26 3.29
N VAL A 3 68.58 2.90 2.02
CA VAL A 3 67.45 3.36 1.19
C VAL A 3 66.21 2.46 1.34
N LEU A 4 66.42 1.22 1.79
CA LEU A 4 65.29 0.27 1.98
C LEU A 4 64.56 0.47 3.31
N ALA A 5 65.19 1.08 4.31
CA ALA A 5 64.64 1.34 5.63
C ALA A 5 63.73 2.59 5.68
N VAL A 6 63.89 3.53 4.75
CA VAL A 6 63.09 4.77 4.66
C VAL A 6 61.77 4.54 3.93
N LEU A 7 61.73 3.59 2.99
CA LEU A 7 60.49 3.24 2.27
C LEU A 7 59.53 2.39 3.14
N THR A 8 60.05 1.58 4.03
CA THR A 8 59.17 0.77 4.94
C THR A 8 58.55 1.60 6.05
N THR A 9 59.16 2.71 6.48
CA THR A 9 58.58 3.62 7.47
C THR A 9 57.56 4.59 6.90
N LEU A 10 57.59 4.87 5.59
CA LEU A 10 56.57 5.66 4.89
C LEU A 10 55.31 4.86 4.57
N PHE A 11 55.43 3.53 4.35
CA PHE A 11 54.27 2.66 4.17
C PHE A 11 53.56 2.27 5.48
N ALA A 12 54.25 2.29 6.60
CA ALA A 12 53.65 2.01 7.92
C ALA A 12 52.88 3.20 8.50
N LYS A 13 53.08 4.43 8.00
CA LYS A 13 52.33 5.63 8.44
C LYS A 13 51.11 5.94 7.61
N ALA A 14 50.84 5.22 6.52
CA ALA A 14 49.67 5.36 5.68
C ALA A 14 48.51 4.37 6.04
N GLN A 15 48.63 3.64 7.15
CA GLN A 15 47.67 2.58 7.50
C GLN A 15 46.95 2.80 8.84
N GLU A 16 46.92 4.03 9.36
CA GLU A 16 46.08 4.39 10.51
C GLU A 16 45.43 5.77 10.32
N GLU A 17 44.79 6.03 9.19
CA GLU A 17 43.58 6.83 9.24
C GLU A 17 42.45 5.86 9.60
N ILE A 18 42.21 5.70 10.87
CA ILE A 18 40.96 5.18 11.40
C ILE A 18 39.90 6.15 10.83
N ILE A 19 39.20 5.71 9.80
CA ILE A 19 37.93 6.31 9.42
C ILE A 19 37.04 6.08 10.64
N THR A 20 37.05 7.02 11.57
CA THR A 20 36.03 7.08 12.62
C THR A 20 34.75 7.36 11.86
N GLU A 21 33.92 6.31 11.71
CA GLU A 21 32.53 6.53 11.32
C GLU A 21 31.99 7.67 12.21
N PRO A 22 31.32 8.67 11.63
CA PRO A 22 30.74 9.75 12.42
C PRO A 22 29.89 9.11 13.51
N ALA A 23 30.11 9.48 14.77
CA ALA A 23 29.40 8.94 15.91
C ALA A 23 27.90 8.96 15.59
N ARG A 24 27.28 7.78 15.61
CA ARG A 24 25.86 7.60 15.27
C ARG A 24 25.04 8.48 16.23
N LYS A 25 24.27 9.40 15.68
CA LYS A 25 23.41 10.25 16.51
C LYS A 25 22.32 9.39 17.14
N ASP A 26 22.17 9.43 18.45
CA ASP A 26 21.08 8.74 19.15
C ASP A 26 19.71 9.32 18.79
N THR A 27 19.67 10.57 18.32
CA THR A 27 18.44 11.26 17.90
C THR A 27 18.63 11.90 16.52
N ILE A 28 17.70 11.64 15.61
CA ILE A 28 17.61 12.27 14.29
C ILE A 28 16.37 13.17 14.24
N ARG A 29 16.56 14.41 13.81
CA ARG A 29 15.50 15.41 13.59
C ARG A 29 15.30 15.65 12.11
N LEU A 30 14.14 15.22 11.59
CA LEU A 30 13.76 15.34 10.19
C LEU A 30 12.63 16.36 10.04
N LEU A 31 12.79 17.33 9.14
CA LEU A 31 11.69 18.15 8.63
C LEU A 31 11.43 17.81 7.16
N THR A 32 10.17 17.59 6.81
CA THR A 32 9.71 17.51 5.43
C THR A 32 8.87 18.73 5.09
N ILE A 33 9.19 19.44 4.01
CA ILE A 33 8.38 20.51 3.43
C ILE A 33 7.68 19.93 2.21
N GLY A 34 6.38 19.63 2.35
CA GLY A 34 5.70 18.84 1.33
C GLY A 34 4.18 18.84 1.41
N ASN A 35 3.60 17.74 1.03
CA ASN A 35 2.15 17.59 0.88
C ASN A 35 1.69 16.17 1.31
N SER A 36 0.59 15.66 0.76
CA SER A 36 0.10 14.31 1.07
C SER A 36 1.09 13.19 0.76
N PHE A 37 2.08 13.42 -0.09
CA PHE A 37 3.11 12.45 -0.39
C PHE A 37 4.18 12.38 0.72
N SER A 38 4.57 13.51 1.34
CA SER A 38 5.38 13.44 2.57
C SER A 38 4.61 12.81 3.72
N GLN A 39 3.31 13.11 3.86
CA GLN A 39 2.46 12.45 4.85
C GLN A 39 2.50 10.93 4.73
N ASP A 40 2.29 10.41 3.51
CA ASP A 40 2.28 8.97 3.27
C ASP A 40 3.66 8.32 3.51
N ALA A 41 4.75 9.08 3.33
CA ALA A 41 6.10 8.53 3.40
C ALA A 41 6.72 8.55 4.81
N VAL A 42 6.43 9.56 5.65
CA VAL A 42 7.18 9.76 6.91
C VAL A 42 6.34 9.72 8.18
N GLU A 43 5.02 9.94 8.09
CA GLU A 43 4.21 10.09 9.30
C GLU A 43 3.81 8.76 9.95
N GLN A 44 3.96 7.63 9.24
CA GLN A 44 3.68 6.29 9.76
C GLN A 44 4.87 5.39 9.47
N TYR A 45 5.14 4.47 10.39
CA TYR A 45 6.14 3.41 10.29
C TYR A 45 7.61 3.85 10.35
N LEU A 46 7.96 5.09 9.94
CA LEU A 46 9.35 5.56 9.99
C LEU A 46 9.87 5.67 11.42
N TYR A 47 9.04 6.18 12.34
CA TYR A 47 9.41 6.27 13.75
C TYR A 47 9.66 4.88 14.35
N GLU A 48 8.73 3.95 14.13
CA GLU A 48 8.78 2.60 14.68
C GLU A 48 9.95 1.77 14.10
N LEU A 49 10.24 1.95 12.81
CA LEU A 49 11.41 1.33 12.17
C LEU A 49 12.73 1.89 12.74
N ALA A 50 12.79 3.19 13.00
CA ALA A 50 13.96 3.82 13.59
C ALA A 50 14.15 3.40 15.05
N ASP A 51 13.07 3.30 15.83
CA ASP A 51 13.08 2.84 17.21
C ASP A 51 13.58 1.39 17.32
N GLU A 52 13.15 0.50 16.40
CA GLU A 52 13.66 -0.89 16.37
C GLU A 52 15.18 -0.96 16.21
N VAL A 53 15.77 -0.02 15.46
CA VAL A 53 17.24 0.03 15.26
C VAL A 53 17.95 0.92 16.28
N GLY A 54 17.26 1.34 17.34
CA GLY A 54 17.81 2.12 18.44
C GLY A 54 18.10 3.58 18.09
N ILE A 55 17.36 4.15 17.13
CA ILE A 55 17.44 5.56 16.74
C ILE A 55 16.15 6.26 17.15
N HIS A 56 16.27 7.26 18.00
CA HIS A 56 15.16 8.12 18.34
C HIS A 56 14.93 9.14 17.22
N MET A 57 13.68 9.27 16.71
CA MET A 57 13.36 10.25 15.69
C MET A 57 12.38 11.31 16.18
N ILE A 58 12.64 12.56 15.80
CA ILE A 58 11.68 13.66 15.82
C ILE A 58 11.37 13.99 14.35
N ILE A 59 10.12 13.83 13.94
CA ILE A 59 9.70 14.01 12.56
C ILE A 59 8.72 15.17 12.49
N GLY A 60 9.09 16.25 11.79
CA GLY A 60 8.22 17.35 11.44
C GLY A 60 7.76 17.26 9.98
N ASN A 61 6.50 17.54 9.71
CA ASN A 61 5.97 17.64 8.36
C ASN A 61 5.18 18.94 8.20
N ALA A 62 5.72 19.88 7.44
CA ALA A 62 5.02 21.06 6.98
C ALA A 62 4.05 20.66 5.87
N TYR A 63 2.89 20.14 6.28
CA TYR A 63 1.90 19.55 5.40
C TYR A 63 0.91 20.58 4.86
N LYS A 64 0.73 20.55 3.55
CA LYS A 64 -0.42 21.16 2.87
C LYS A 64 -0.82 20.27 1.68
N GLY A 65 -2.07 19.81 1.66
CA GLY A 65 -2.55 18.90 0.60
C GLY A 65 -2.37 19.47 -0.81
N GLY A 66 -1.71 18.71 -1.70
CA GLY A 66 -1.49 19.08 -3.10
C GLY A 66 -0.48 20.21 -3.36
N GLN A 67 0.18 20.73 -2.34
CA GLN A 67 1.08 21.89 -2.42
C GLN A 67 2.25 21.66 -3.37
N SER A 68 2.46 22.61 -4.30
CA SER A 68 3.62 22.67 -5.19
C SER A 68 4.71 23.60 -4.64
N LEU A 69 5.91 23.53 -5.22
CA LEU A 69 7.01 24.44 -4.86
C LEU A 69 6.63 25.91 -5.03
N GLU A 70 5.95 26.26 -6.13
CA GLU A 70 5.44 27.61 -6.37
C GLU A 70 4.47 28.04 -5.27
N GLN A 71 3.54 27.16 -4.88
CA GLN A 71 2.56 27.46 -3.82
C GLN A 71 3.23 27.58 -2.45
N HIS A 72 4.21 26.72 -2.11
CA HIS A 72 5.01 26.88 -0.89
C HIS A 72 5.70 28.25 -0.84
N TRP A 73 6.29 28.68 -1.96
CA TRP A 73 6.93 29.98 -2.04
C TRP A 73 5.93 31.15 -1.95
N SER A 74 4.80 31.06 -2.62
CA SER A 74 3.73 32.05 -2.56
C SER A 74 3.16 32.20 -1.15
N ASP A 75 2.84 31.08 -0.47
CA ASP A 75 2.28 31.11 0.88
C ASP A 75 3.31 31.61 1.90
N LEU A 76 4.58 31.33 1.70
CA LEU A 76 5.66 31.89 2.52
C LEU A 76 5.75 33.41 2.38
N THR A 77 5.76 33.93 1.13
CA THR A 77 5.95 35.36 0.86
C THR A 77 4.72 36.21 1.20
N LEU A 78 3.53 35.60 1.17
CA LEU A 78 2.27 36.23 1.53
C LEU A 78 1.87 35.99 3.00
N GLU A 79 2.72 35.32 3.77
CA GLU A 79 2.50 34.98 5.18
C GLU A 79 1.17 34.24 5.43
N HIS A 80 0.84 33.28 4.54
CA HIS A 80 -0.37 32.49 4.69
C HIS A 80 -0.19 31.35 5.70
N ASP A 81 -1.08 31.26 6.68
CA ASP A 81 -1.15 30.23 7.74
C ASP A 81 -1.83 28.93 7.25
N VAL A 82 -1.34 28.36 6.17
CA VAL A 82 -2.03 27.29 5.44
C VAL A 82 -1.59 25.87 5.81
N TYR A 83 -0.55 25.73 6.65
CA TYR A 83 0.01 24.43 6.97
C TYR A 83 -0.71 23.77 8.13
N ASP A 84 -0.88 22.46 8.02
CA ASP A 84 -1.01 21.58 9.15
C ASP A 84 0.42 21.16 9.56
N TYR A 85 0.93 21.71 10.65
CA TYR A 85 2.23 21.26 11.16
C TYR A 85 2.05 19.97 11.95
N ARG A 86 2.47 18.87 11.35
CA ARG A 86 2.36 17.54 11.93
C ARG A 86 3.71 17.10 12.47
N LYS A 87 3.74 16.75 13.76
CA LYS A 87 4.98 16.38 14.44
C LYS A 87 4.83 15.03 15.13
N VAL A 88 5.85 14.17 14.98
CA VAL A 88 5.95 12.88 15.67
C VAL A 88 7.11 12.96 16.64
N VAL A 89 6.80 12.80 17.94
CA VAL A 89 7.78 12.78 19.04
C VAL A 89 7.43 11.60 19.94
N ASN A 90 8.37 10.74 20.25
CA ASN A 90 8.15 9.52 21.05
C ASN A 90 6.99 8.65 20.51
N GLY A 91 6.85 8.54 19.19
CA GLY A 91 5.76 7.83 18.54
C GLY A 91 4.39 8.53 18.60
N ILE A 92 4.28 9.65 19.29
CA ILE A 92 3.04 10.41 19.43
C ILE A 92 2.97 11.47 18.34
N ARG A 93 1.90 11.40 17.54
CA ARG A 93 1.61 12.40 16.50
C ARG A 93 0.78 13.54 17.07
N THR A 94 1.21 14.77 16.81
CA THR A 94 0.45 15.99 17.04
C THR A 94 0.18 16.70 15.72
N ASN A 95 -0.85 17.57 15.70
CA ASN A 95 -1.17 18.42 14.56
C ASN A 95 -1.45 19.84 15.05
N THR A 96 -0.75 20.82 14.50
CA THR A 96 -1.01 22.25 14.73
C THR A 96 -1.50 22.83 13.41
N PRO A 97 -2.83 23.03 13.27
CA PRO A 97 -3.39 23.64 12.06
C PRO A 97 -3.07 25.13 12.01
N HIS A 98 -3.24 25.72 10.85
CA HIS A 98 -3.02 27.16 10.63
C HIS A 98 -1.61 27.63 11.03
N ALA A 99 -0.60 26.82 10.68
CA ALA A 99 0.78 27.17 10.94
C ALA A 99 1.40 27.92 9.75
N LEU A 100 2.34 28.82 10.06
CA LEU A 100 3.21 29.46 9.09
C LEU A 100 4.47 28.62 8.88
N LEU A 101 5.06 28.67 7.68
CA LEU A 101 6.26 27.89 7.38
C LEU A 101 7.50 28.31 8.20
N PRO A 102 7.81 29.61 8.44
CA PRO A 102 9.00 29.99 9.19
C PRO A 102 9.05 29.44 10.63
N PRO A 103 7.98 29.50 11.46
CA PRO A 103 7.96 28.85 12.77
C PRO A 103 8.21 27.34 12.70
N ILE A 104 7.73 26.64 11.67
CA ILE A 104 7.97 25.20 11.50
C ILE A 104 9.46 24.93 11.24
N ILE A 105 10.09 25.73 10.38
CA ILE A 105 11.53 25.58 10.06
C ILE A 105 12.39 25.84 11.31
N THR A 106 11.98 26.71 12.20
CA THR A 106 12.75 27.10 13.40
C THR A 106 12.40 26.31 14.67
N ASP A 107 11.42 25.41 14.61
CA ASP A 107 10.91 24.69 15.78
C ASP A 107 11.93 23.71 16.40
N GLU A 108 12.76 23.09 15.60
CA GLU A 108 13.82 22.17 16.05
C GLU A 108 15.16 22.51 15.38
N PRO A 109 16.29 22.15 15.97
CA PRO A 109 17.57 22.16 15.27
C PRO A 109 17.65 20.93 14.34
N TRP A 110 16.92 21.00 13.23
CA TRP A 110 16.78 19.92 12.27
C TRP A 110 18.14 19.41 11.79
N ASP A 111 18.31 18.09 11.72
CA ASP A 111 19.47 17.44 11.12
C ASP A 111 19.28 17.29 9.61
N PHE A 112 18.04 17.06 9.20
CA PHE A 112 17.66 16.85 7.80
C PHE A 112 16.43 17.68 7.46
N ILE A 113 16.48 18.37 6.33
CA ILE A 113 15.32 19.05 5.74
C ILE A 113 15.16 18.57 4.30
N SER A 114 13.97 18.08 3.95
CA SER A 114 13.68 17.62 2.60
C SER A 114 12.61 18.45 1.92
N PHE A 115 12.76 18.56 0.60
CA PHE A 115 11.79 19.17 -0.30
C PHE A 115 11.26 18.12 -1.27
N GLN A 116 10.10 18.39 -1.84
CA GLN A 116 9.48 17.62 -2.90
C GLN A 116 8.60 18.51 -3.77
N GLN A 117 8.28 18.06 -4.98
CA GLN A 117 7.28 18.72 -5.82
C GLN A 117 5.90 18.09 -5.63
N ALA A 118 4.83 18.82 -5.98
CA ALA A 118 3.50 18.24 -6.08
C ALA A 118 3.49 17.06 -7.06
N SER A 119 2.77 16.00 -6.74
CA SER A 119 2.85 14.72 -7.47
C SER A 119 2.63 14.85 -8.97
N HIS A 120 1.66 15.67 -9.39
CA HIS A 120 1.34 15.89 -10.80
C HIS A 120 2.38 16.76 -11.55
N TYR A 121 3.28 17.42 -10.84
CA TYR A 121 4.38 18.22 -11.37
C TYR A 121 5.75 17.58 -11.13
N SER A 122 5.84 16.48 -10.39
CA SER A 122 7.11 15.92 -9.93
C SER A 122 8.05 15.46 -11.05
N GLY A 123 7.54 15.22 -12.26
CA GLY A 123 8.36 14.96 -13.46
C GLY A 123 8.54 16.16 -14.39
N LEU A 124 8.05 17.36 -14.04
CA LEU A 124 8.06 18.54 -14.89
C LEU A 124 9.09 19.56 -14.37
N THR A 125 10.34 19.49 -14.85
CA THR A 125 11.45 20.36 -14.41
C THR A 125 11.15 21.84 -14.53
N THR A 126 10.31 22.26 -15.48
CA THR A 126 9.90 23.65 -15.70
C THR A 126 9.08 24.24 -14.53
N THR A 127 8.63 23.41 -13.59
CA THR A 127 7.84 23.82 -12.41
C THR A 127 8.68 23.95 -11.14
N TYR A 128 9.98 23.70 -11.22
CA TYR A 128 10.87 23.70 -10.07
C TYR A 128 11.44 25.08 -9.79
N GLU A 129 12.01 25.71 -10.81
CA GLU A 129 12.64 27.02 -10.68
C GLU A 129 11.70 28.16 -11.07
N PRO A 130 11.83 29.32 -10.39
CA PRO A 130 12.85 29.69 -9.38
C PRO A 130 12.50 29.26 -7.95
N PHE A 131 11.36 28.60 -7.75
CA PHE A 131 10.73 28.39 -6.44
C PHE A 131 11.58 27.49 -5.53
N LEU A 132 12.20 26.45 -6.07
CA LEU A 132 13.06 25.56 -5.29
C LEU A 132 14.30 26.28 -4.76
N SER A 133 15.00 27.04 -5.62
CA SER A 133 16.12 27.86 -5.21
C SER A 133 15.75 28.83 -4.08
N GLN A 134 14.61 29.52 -4.23
CA GLN A 134 14.13 30.49 -3.27
C GLN A 134 13.77 29.85 -1.92
N LEU A 135 13.09 28.68 -1.92
CA LEU A 135 12.74 27.95 -0.72
C LEU A 135 13.98 27.43 0.02
N ILE A 136 14.96 26.88 -0.69
CA ILE A 136 16.23 26.43 -0.09
C ILE A 136 16.95 27.61 0.53
N GLN A 137 17.15 28.70 -0.20
CA GLN A 137 17.84 29.89 0.28
C GLN A 137 17.15 30.50 1.51
N PHE A 138 15.81 30.59 1.50
CA PHE A 138 15.07 31.08 2.64
C PHE A 138 15.23 30.17 3.86
N THR A 139 15.06 28.85 3.66
CA THR A 139 15.19 27.86 4.73
C THR A 139 16.59 27.90 5.35
N ASP A 140 17.62 28.02 4.52
CA ASP A 140 19.01 28.13 4.97
C ASP A 140 19.26 29.40 5.78
N SER A 141 18.58 30.49 5.46
CA SER A 141 18.75 31.77 6.13
C SER A 141 18.17 31.84 7.56
N ILE A 142 17.18 30.97 7.88
CA ILE A 142 16.48 30.98 9.17
C ILE A 142 16.63 29.68 9.98
N LYS A 143 17.23 28.63 9.42
CA LYS A 143 17.43 27.35 10.11
C LYS A 143 18.14 27.53 11.44
N THR A 144 17.80 26.71 12.42
CA THR A 144 18.42 26.74 13.77
C THR A 144 19.52 25.69 13.94
N GLY A 145 19.49 24.62 13.14
CA GLY A 145 20.54 23.59 13.10
C GLY A 145 21.79 24.11 12.39
N GLN A 146 23.00 23.78 12.91
CA GLN A 146 24.26 24.21 12.29
C GLN A 146 24.65 23.37 11.09
N ASP A 147 24.49 22.05 11.18
CA ASP A 147 24.91 21.07 10.17
C ASP A 147 23.70 20.45 9.45
N VAL A 148 22.75 21.28 9.01
CA VAL A 148 21.54 20.82 8.33
C VAL A 148 21.88 20.23 6.97
N ARG A 149 21.47 19.01 6.74
CA ARG A 149 21.57 18.31 5.46
C ARG A 149 20.29 18.48 4.68
N TYR A 150 20.38 19.05 3.49
CA TYR A 150 19.24 19.19 2.58
C TYR A 150 19.14 17.98 1.67
N GLY A 151 17.91 17.60 1.32
CA GLY A 151 17.66 16.49 0.43
C GLY A 151 16.36 16.57 -0.33
N TRP A 152 16.23 15.65 -1.28
CA TRP A 152 15.07 15.56 -2.14
C TRP A 152 14.27 14.28 -1.85
N HIS A 153 12.97 14.41 -1.66
CA HIS A 153 12.05 13.30 -1.61
C HIS A 153 11.58 12.97 -3.03
N MET A 154 12.15 11.94 -3.64
CA MET A 154 11.69 11.41 -4.92
C MET A 154 10.36 10.70 -4.73
N THR A 155 9.28 11.33 -5.17
CA THR A 155 7.93 10.79 -5.09
C THR A 155 7.71 9.68 -6.14
N TRP A 156 6.59 9.00 -6.10
CA TRP A 156 6.27 7.83 -6.93
C TRP A 156 5.32 8.17 -8.07
N ALA A 157 5.39 7.36 -9.14
CA ALA A 157 4.43 7.41 -10.22
C ALA A 157 3.07 6.86 -9.79
N TYR A 158 2.00 7.37 -10.37
CA TYR A 158 0.65 6.90 -10.14
C TYR A 158 0.45 5.45 -10.58
N SER A 159 -0.60 4.79 -10.07
CA SER A 159 -1.03 3.49 -10.57
C SER A 159 -1.49 3.58 -12.03
N LYS A 160 -1.40 2.48 -12.78
CA LYS A 160 -1.76 2.43 -14.20
C LYS A 160 -3.20 2.81 -14.49
N ASP A 161 -4.10 2.54 -13.55
CA ASP A 161 -5.54 2.83 -13.62
C ASP A 161 -5.93 4.17 -12.97
N SER A 162 -4.95 4.99 -12.59
CA SER A 162 -5.21 6.27 -11.93
C SER A 162 -6.07 7.20 -12.79
N ASN A 163 -7.12 7.74 -12.18
CA ASN A 163 -8.00 8.75 -12.78
C ASN A 163 -7.61 10.19 -12.43
N HIS A 164 -6.50 10.40 -11.71
CA HIS A 164 -6.03 11.73 -11.34
C HIS A 164 -5.82 12.61 -12.57
N GLY A 165 -6.33 13.85 -12.55
CA GLY A 165 -6.26 14.77 -13.70
C GLY A 165 -4.84 15.03 -14.19
N GLY A 166 -3.90 15.22 -13.26
CA GLY A 166 -2.50 15.48 -13.57
C GLY A 166 -1.74 14.29 -14.17
N PHE A 167 -2.33 13.09 -14.22
CA PHE A 167 -1.74 11.95 -14.91
C PHE A 167 -1.65 12.17 -16.43
N ALA A 168 -2.50 13.08 -16.96
CA ALA A 168 -2.44 13.48 -18.36
C ALA A 168 -1.10 14.13 -18.75
N ASN A 169 -0.38 14.76 -17.81
CA ASN A 169 0.95 15.32 -18.04
C ASN A 169 1.97 14.27 -18.48
N TYR A 170 1.69 13.00 -18.23
CA TYR A 170 2.55 11.85 -18.51
C TYR A 170 1.88 10.86 -19.48
N SER A 171 0.98 11.35 -20.35
CA SER A 171 0.21 10.52 -21.31
C SER A 171 -0.56 9.38 -20.61
N ARG A 172 -0.91 9.52 -19.34
CA ARG A 172 -1.50 8.48 -18.47
C ARG A 172 -0.73 7.17 -18.46
N SER A 173 0.60 7.26 -18.58
CA SER A 173 1.52 6.12 -18.48
C SER A 173 2.32 6.21 -17.19
N GLN A 174 2.27 5.14 -16.41
CA GLN A 174 3.03 4.99 -15.18
C GLN A 174 4.53 5.01 -15.46
N GLU A 175 4.95 4.35 -16.53
CA GLU A 175 6.35 4.26 -16.96
C GLU A 175 6.87 5.65 -17.37
N VAL A 176 6.12 6.38 -18.19
CA VAL A 176 6.48 7.76 -18.60
C VAL A 176 6.54 8.68 -17.38
N MET A 177 5.60 8.57 -16.45
CA MET A 177 5.61 9.37 -15.23
C MET A 177 6.83 9.05 -14.37
N TYR A 178 7.15 7.78 -14.15
CA TYR A 178 8.33 7.38 -13.39
C TYR A 178 9.64 7.88 -14.03
N ASP A 179 9.80 7.70 -15.33
CA ASP A 179 10.99 8.16 -16.06
C ASP A 179 11.12 9.69 -15.99
N SER A 180 10.02 10.42 -16.10
CA SER A 180 10.02 11.88 -15.96
C SER A 180 10.40 12.32 -14.55
N ILE A 181 9.88 11.67 -13.51
CA ILE A 181 10.24 11.94 -12.11
C ILE A 181 11.73 11.67 -11.89
N ARG A 182 12.21 10.52 -12.33
CA ARG A 182 13.62 10.13 -12.23
C ARG A 182 14.54 11.16 -12.89
N TYR A 183 14.19 11.62 -14.10
CA TYR A 183 14.93 12.66 -14.80
C TYR A 183 14.91 13.99 -14.03
N ALA A 184 13.74 14.43 -13.56
CA ALA A 184 13.60 15.69 -12.84
C ALA A 184 14.40 15.72 -11.54
N VAL A 185 14.45 14.60 -10.81
CA VAL A 185 15.27 14.48 -9.59
C VAL A 185 16.76 14.55 -9.88
N GLN A 186 17.23 13.85 -10.92
CA GLN A 186 18.63 13.93 -11.33
C GLN A 186 19.00 15.37 -11.75
N TRP A 187 18.13 16.02 -12.53
CA TRP A 187 18.30 17.41 -12.94
C TRP A 187 18.34 18.36 -11.73
N ALA A 188 17.41 18.23 -10.79
CA ALA A 188 17.38 19.07 -9.59
C ALA A 188 18.64 18.89 -8.73
N ARG A 189 19.16 17.68 -8.57
CA ARG A 189 20.41 17.41 -7.83
C ARG A 189 21.66 17.95 -8.50
N ILE A 190 21.68 18.05 -9.82
CA ILE A 190 22.78 18.72 -10.55
C ILE A 190 22.72 20.24 -10.35
N LEU A 191 21.51 20.81 -10.38
CA LEU A 191 21.30 22.24 -10.21
C LEU A 191 21.51 22.70 -8.76
N HIS A 192 21.18 21.83 -7.79
CA HIS A 192 21.27 22.08 -6.35
C HIS A 192 22.28 21.14 -5.69
N PRO A 193 23.59 21.44 -5.76
CA PRO A 193 24.63 20.61 -5.15
C PRO A 193 24.55 20.56 -3.62
N GLU A 194 23.79 21.45 -2.98
CA GLU A 194 23.44 21.40 -1.56
C GLU A 194 22.59 20.19 -1.17
N PHE A 195 21.92 19.53 -2.11
CA PHE A 195 21.22 18.28 -1.83
C PHE A 195 22.21 17.13 -1.61
N SER A 196 22.47 16.85 -0.34
CA SER A 196 23.40 15.81 0.11
C SER A 196 22.79 14.40 0.10
N PHE A 197 21.45 14.29 0.03
CA PHE A 197 20.75 13.01 -0.03
C PHE A 197 19.52 13.07 -0.96
N ASN A 198 19.09 11.90 -1.39
CA ASN A 198 17.84 11.70 -2.13
C ASN A 198 17.16 10.46 -1.56
N VAL A 199 15.88 10.57 -1.19
CA VAL A 199 15.09 9.43 -0.74
C VAL A 199 14.34 8.84 -1.93
N PRO A 200 14.71 7.66 -2.42
CA PRO A 200 14.22 7.12 -3.69
C PRO A 200 12.89 6.37 -3.53
N CYS A 201 11.88 6.98 -2.86
CA CYS A 201 10.59 6.34 -2.66
C CYS A 201 9.93 5.94 -3.99
N GLY A 202 10.07 6.77 -5.04
CA GLY A 202 9.53 6.45 -6.36
C GLY A 202 10.12 5.17 -6.95
N THR A 203 11.43 4.97 -6.82
CA THR A 203 12.10 3.73 -7.26
C THR A 203 11.74 2.55 -6.37
N ALA A 204 11.64 2.75 -5.04
CA ALA A 204 11.23 1.70 -4.11
C ALA A 204 9.83 1.17 -4.44
N ILE A 205 8.88 2.05 -4.72
CA ILE A 205 7.53 1.68 -5.15
C ILE A 205 7.56 0.96 -6.51
N GLN A 206 8.36 1.43 -7.47
CA GLN A 206 8.51 0.74 -8.76
C GLN A 206 9.14 -0.66 -8.61
N ASN A 207 10.14 -0.82 -7.73
CA ASN A 207 10.73 -2.12 -7.41
C ASN A 207 9.65 -3.06 -6.82
N ALA A 208 8.90 -2.60 -5.82
CA ALA A 208 7.85 -3.39 -5.18
C ALA A 208 6.78 -3.84 -6.19
N ARG A 209 6.44 -3.01 -7.18
CA ARG A 209 5.50 -3.35 -8.26
C ARG A 209 5.95 -4.52 -9.13
N THR A 210 7.25 -4.82 -9.19
CA THR A 210 7.77 -5.97 -9.96
C THR A 210 7.56 -7.32 -9.26
N SER A 211 7.22 -7.30 -7.97
CA SER A 211 6.88 -8.49 -7.20
C SER A 211 5.37 -8.80 -7.29
N TYR A 212 4.94 -9.81 -6.55
CA TYR A 212 3.52 -10.17 -6.39
C TYR A 212 2.66 -9.06 -5.74
N LEU A 213 3.28 -8.04 -5.15
CA LEU A 213 2.56 -6.86 -4.68
C LEU A 213 1.87 -6.12 -5.84
N GLY A 214 2.44 -6.21 -7.04
CA GLY A 214 1.88 -5.65 -8.26
C GLY A 214 1.62 -4.13 -8.14
N ASP A 215 0.65 -3.64 -8.89
CA ASP A 215 0.31 -2.20 -8.89
C ASP A 215 -0.73 -1.82 -7.81
N ASN A 216 -0.67 -2.49 -6.65
CA ASN A 216 -1.61 -2.29 -5.53
C ASN A 216 -1.05 -1.39 -4.41
N LEU A 217 0.02 -0.65 -4.69
CA LEU A 217 0.71 0.17 -3.69
C LEU A 217 0.12 1.57 -3.51
N CYS A 218 -0.94 1.89 -4.26
CA CYS A 218 -1.69 3.14 -4.12
C CYS A 218 -3.17 2.86 -3.83
N ARG A 219 -3.76 3.50 -2.77
CA ARG A 219 -5.16 3.27 -2.33
C ARG A 219 -6.23 3.91 -3.23
N ASP A 220 -5.88 4.97 -3.95
CA ASP A 220 -6.79 5.75 -4.79
C ASP A 220 -6.19 6.07 -6.17
N GLY A 221 -5.18 5.31 -6.55
CA GLY A 221 -4.44 5.45 -7.79
C GLY A 221 -3.23 6.40 -7.71
N TYR A 222 -3.01 7.13 -6.60
CA TYR A 222 -1.86 8.03 -6.45
C TYR A 222 -1.33 8.18 -5.01
N HIS A 223 -2.16 8.18 -3.98
CA HIS A 223 -1.70 8.11 -2.60
C HIS A 223 -1.32 6.69 -2.22
N LEU A 224 -0.26 6.51 -1.43
CA LEU A 224 0.19 5.18 -1.04
C LEU A 224 -0.88 4.40 -0.27
N ASP A 225 -0.94 3.12 -0.51
CA ASP A 225 -1.65 2.17 0.31
C ASP A 225 -1.21 2.29 1.78
N LEU A 226 -2.17 2.14 2.69
CA LEU A 226 -1.94 2.41 4.12
C LEU A 226 -0.99 1.42 4.79
N LYS A 227 -0.68 0.29 4.17
CA LYS A 227 0.16 -0.76 4.71
C LYS A 227 1.48 -0.86 3.94
N PHE A 228 1.46 -1.44 2.75
CA PHE A 228 2.65 -1.80 1.99
C PHE A 228 3.31 -0.60 1.34
N GLY A 229 2.52 0.28 0.73
CA GLY A 229 3.02 1.47 0.07
C GLY A 229 3.73 2.39 1.07
N ARG A 230 3.06 2.73 2.18
CA ARG A 230 3.65 3.56 3.24
C ARG A 230 4.84 2.89 3.91
N TYR A 231 4.77 1.58 4.14
CA TYR A 231 5.86 0.84 4.76
C TYR A 231 7.10 0.80 3.85
N THR A 232 6.91 0.56 2.55
CA THR A 232 8.01 0.62 1.56
C THR A 232 8.69 1.99 1.55
N ALA A 233 7.91 3.07 1.55
CA ALA A 233 8.45 4.43 1.60
C ALA A 233 9.21 4.69 2.91
N ALA A 234 8.64 4.31 4.06
CA ALA A 234 9.29 4.45 5.37
C ALA A 234 10.61 3.68 5.45
N CYS A 235 10.69 2.47 4.89
CA CYS A 235 11.92 1.69 4.77
C CYS A 235 12.99 2.44 3.96
N ALA A 236 12.61 3.07 2.84
CA ALA A 236 13.56 3.86 2.04
C ALA A 236 14.05 5.11 2.79
N TRP A 237 13.17 5.76 3.55
CA TRP A 237 13.55 6.88 4.42
C TRP A 237 14.50 6.44 5.52
N LEU A 238 14.21 5.34 6.23
CA LEU A 238 15.09 4.80 7.28
C LEU A 238 16.51 4.62 6.76
N GLU A 239 16.67 3.84 5.70
CA GLU A 239 18.01 3.52 5.19
C GLU A 239 18.73 4.75 4.63
N THR A 240 18.03 5.65 3.95
CA THR A 240 18.63 6.88 3.42
C THR A 240 19.17 7.79 4.53
N LEU A 241 18.47 7.91 5.65
CA LEU A 241 18.87 8.79 6.75
C LEU A 241 19.91 8.16 7.67
N THR A 242 19.85 6.84 7.86
CA THR A 242 20.62 6.13 8.89
C THR A 242 21.75 5.26 8.33
N GLY A 243 21.68 4.89 7.04
CA GLY A 243 22.54 3.89 6.42
C GLY A 243 22.22 2.45 6.84
N ILE A 244 21.19 2.22 7.68
CA ILE A 244 20.81 0.90 8.16
C ILE A 244 19.80 0.29 7.22
N SER A 245 20.12 -0.89 6.70
CA SER A 245 19.21 -1.63 5.84
C SER A 245 17.94 -2.03 6.60
N PRO A 246 16.75 -1.84 6.02
CA PRO A 246 15.50 -2.30 6.60
C PRO A 246 15.32 -3.82 6.46
N VAL A 247 16.14 -4.48 5.65
CA VAL A 247 16.00 -5.91 5.34
C VAL A 247 16.22 -6.75 6.60
N GLY A 248 15.21 -7.52 6.97
CA GLY A 248 15.23 -8.39 8.14
C GLY A 248 14.75 -7.75 9.44
N LEU A 249 14.33 -6.48 9.43
CA LEU A 249 13.67 -5.87 10.59
C LEU A 249 12.35 -6.59 10.89
N SER A 250 12.03 -6.70 12.15
CA SER A 250 10.85 -7.42 12.63
C SER A 250 9.60 -6.57 12.62
N TYR A 251 9.74 -5.24 12.79
CA TYR A 251 8.61 -4.32 12.75
C TYR A 251 7.90 -4.34 11.40
N ARG A 252 6.62 -4.45 11.45
CA ARG A 252 5.74 -4.40 10.28
C ARG A 252 4.36 -3.87 10.64
N PRO A 253 3.63 -3.26 9.69
CA PRO A 253 2.27 -2.80 9.93
C PRO A 253 1.34 -3.94 10.35
N GLU A 254 0.37 -3.62 11.19
CA GLU A 254 -0.65 -4.59 11.61
C GLU A 254 -1.36 -5.24 10.42
N GLY A 255 -1.47 -6.56 10.44
CA GLY A 255 -2.07 -7.35 9.36
C GLY A 255 -1.22 -7.45 8.09
N VAL A 256 0.07 -7.15 8.17
CA VAL A 256 1.07 -7.45 7.13
C VAL A 256 1.86 -8.67 7.54
N ASP A 257 1.88 -9.71 6.71
CA ASP A 257 2.71 -10.89 6.97
C ASP A 257 4.20 -10.61 6.73
N TYR A 258 5.05 -11.51 7.25
CA TYR A 258 6.50 -11.35 7.16
C TYR A 258 7.00 -11.31 5.71
N THR A 259 6.45 -12.13 4.82
CA THR A 259 6.90 -12.21 3.42
C THR A 259 6.62 -10.91 2.68
N ALA A 260 5.44 -10.32 2.92
CA ALA A 260 5.06 -9.04 2.33
C ALA A 260 5.91 -7.88 2.87
N ALA A 261 6.13 -7.84 4.19
CA ALA A 261 7.02 -6.86 4.80
C ALA A 261 8.44 -6.99 4.23
N HIS A 262 8.94 -8.22 4.09
CA HIS A 262 10.25 -8.49 3.53
C HIS A 262 10.37 -8.03 2.07
N ALA A 263 9.34 -8.24 1.23
CA ALA A 263 9.33 -7.72 -0.14
C ALA A 263 9.41 -6.18 -0.18
N CYS A 264 8.69 -5.49 0.72
CA CYS A 264 8.75 -4.04 0.86
C CYS A 264 10.16 -3.57 1.30
N GLN A 265 10.77 -4.26 2.27
CA GLN A 265 12.11 -3.98 2.78
C GLN A 265 13.16 -4.14 1.67
N VAL A 266 13.13 -5.25 0.92
CA VAL A 266 14.05 -5.50 -0.20
C VAL A 266 13.84 -4.48 -1.33
N ALA A 267 12.60 -4.12 -1.63
CA ALA A 267 12.29 -3.08 -2.63
C ALA A 267 12.91 -1.73 -2.27
N ALA A 268 12.80 -1.34 -1.00
CA ALA A 268 13.36 -0.10 -0.48
C ALA A 268 14.89 -0.14 -0.48
N HIS A 269 15.49 -1.22 0.04
CA HIS A 269 16.93 -1.41 0.06
C HIS A 269 17.53 -1.33 -1.35
N ALA A 270 16.98 -2.08 -2.31
CA ALA A 270 17.43 -2.05 -3.69
C ALA A 270 17.35 -0.65 -4.32
N ALA A 271 16.31 0.13 -3.95
CA ALA A 271 16.15 1.50 -4.42
C ALA A 271 17.20 2.44 -3.80
N VAL A 272 17.56 2.28 -2.53
CA VAL A 272 18.61 3.09 -1.91
C VAL A 272 19.97 2.79 -2.54
N GLN A 273 20.24 1.53 -2.85
CA GLN A 273 21.48 1.13 -3.54
C GLN A 273 21.51 1.62 -5.00
N ASN A 274 20.37 1.65 -5.69
CA ASN A 274 20.24 2.06 -7.10
C ASN A 274 19.09 3.05 -7.29
N PRO A 275 19.24 4.33 -6.87
CA PRO A 275 18.13 5.28 -6.73
C PRO A 275 17.36 5.59 -8.03
N PHE A 276 17.97 5.35 -9.17
CA PHE A 276 17.44 5.73 -10.49
C PHE A 276 17.25 4.53 -11.44
N VAL A 277 17.34 3.31 -10.90
CA VAL A 277 17.19 2.09 -11.70
C VAL A 277 16.20 1.15 -11.00
N VAL A 278 15.20 0.73 -11.75
CA VAL A 278 14.25 -0.28 -11.23
C VAL A 278 14.93 -1.63 -11.09
N THR A 279 14.93 -2.17 -9.88
CA THR A 279 15.35 -3.54 -9.61
C THR A 279 14.14 -4.46 -9.73
N ASN A 280 14.24 -5.50 -10.58
CA ASN A 280 13.20 -6.50 -10.71
C ASN A 280 13.30 -7.50 -9.55
N LEU A 281 12.35 -7.44 -8.60
CA LEU A 281 12.37 -8.31 -7.40
C LEU A 281 12.16 -9.79 -7.71
N ARG A 282 11.78 -10.17 -8.92
CA ARG A 282 11.79 -11.60 -9.33
C ARG A 282 13.18 -12.20 -9.24
N SER A 283 14.22 -11.43 -9.58
CA SER A 283 15.62 -11.86 -9.45
C SER A 283 16.05 -12.00 -7.99
N GLU A 284 15.35 -11.33 -7.08
CA GLU A 284 15.55 -11.38 -5.63
C GLU A 284 14.70 -12.45 -4.93
N GLY A 285 14.05 -13.33 -5.69
CA GLY A 285 13.24 -14.43 -5.17
C GLY A 285 11.77 -14.10 -4.90
N PHE A 286 11.30 -12.92 -5.32
CA PHE A 286 9.88 -12.54 -5.20
C PHE A 286 9.19 -12.71 -6.57
N PRO A 287 8.33 -13.73 -6.77
CA PRO A 287 7.64 -13.96 -8.04
C PRO A 287 6.71 -12.78 -8.37
N ALA A 288 6.37 -12.60 -9.64
CA ALA A 288 5.28 -11.70 -10.01
C ALA A 288 3.94 -12.25 -9.54
N GLN A 289 2.95 -11.37 -9.39
CA GLN A 289 1.64 -11.72 -8.87
C GLN A 289 0.97 -12.88 -9.61
N ASN A 290 1.05 -12.90 -10.95
CA ASN A 290 0.47 -13.96 -11.77
C ASN A 290 1.24 -15.30 -11.73
N ASP A 291 2.45 -15.30 -11.18
CA ASP A 291 3.28 -16.53 -11.12
C ASP A 291 3.06 -17.29 -9.80
N ILE A 292 2.30 -16.72 -8.85
CA ILE A 292 2.02 -17.34 -7.57
C ILE A 292 0.94 -18.40 -7.75
N VAL A 293 1.25 -19.61 -7.30
CA VAL A 293 0.27 -20.71 -7.21
C VAL A 293 -0.10 -20.86 -5.75
N PRO A 294 -1.36 -20.65 -5.36
CA PRO A 294 -1.80 -20.95 -4.01
C PRO A 294 -1.54 -22.42 -3.68
N THR A 295 -0.76 -22.70 -2.64
CA THR A 295 -0.43 -24.07 -2.21
C THR A 295 -1.45 -24.65 -1.25
N GLY A 296 -2.19 -23.76 -0.57
CA GLY A 296 -3.25 -24.11 0.36
C GLY A 296 -4.64 -23.70 -0.11
N LEU A 297 -5.64 -24.07 0.68
CA LEU A 297 -7.02 -23.66 0.48
C LEU A 297 -7.17 -22.19 0.83
N VAL A 298 -7.65 -21.36 -0.09
CA VAL A 298 -8.02 -19.97 0.19
C VAL A 298 -9.40 -19.93 0.81
N LYS A 299 -9.55 -19.26 1.96
CA LYS A 299 -10.81 -19.16 2.70
C LYS A 299 -11.17 -17.70 2.86
N ILE A 300 -12.39 -17.31 2.47
CA ILE A 300 -12.86 -15.92 2.48
C ILE A 300 -14.17 -15.82 3.22
N ASN A 301 -14.21 -14.98 4.24
CA ASN A 301 -15.38 -14.62 5.05
C ASN A 301 -15.94 -13.27 4.57
N PHE A 302 -17.26 -13.13 4.52
CA PHE A 302 -17.95 -11.90 4.17
C PHE A 302 -18.71 -11.36 5.39
N ALA A 303 -18.16 -10.35 6.05
CA ALA A 303 -18.63 -9.88 7.34
C ALA A 303 -18.53 -8.36 7.48
N GLU A 304 -19.13 -7.83 8.54
CA GLU A 304 -19.04 -6.41 8.88
C GLU A 304 -17.64 -6.02 9.40
N ARG A 305 -16.97 -6.94 10.09
CA ARG A 305 -15.64 -6.74 10.69
C ARG A 305 -14.79 -7.99 10.57
N ALA A 306 -13.46 -7.81 10.67
CA ALA A 306 -12.52 -8.92 10.64
C ALA A 306 -12.77 -9.93 11.76
N TYR A 307 -12.55 -11.20 11.44
CA TYR A 307 -12.51 -12.29 12.40
C TYR A 307 -11.06 -12.45 12.88
N GLU A 308 -10.83 -12.24 14.17
CA GLU A 308 -9.50 -12.30 14.75
C GLU A 308 -9.01 -13.75 14.94
N GLY A 309 -7.73 -14.00 14.65
CA GLY A 309 -7.06 -15.27 14.93
C GLY A 309 -7.46 -16.43 14.01
N SER A 310 -7.94 -16.16 12.80
CA SER A 310 -8.36 -17.21 11.87
C SER A 310 -7.52 -17.28 10.61
N ASP A 311 -7.57 -18.43 9.95
CA ASP A 311 -7.07 -18.69 8.61
C ASP A 311 -8.06 -18.21 7.50
N TRP A 312 -9.03 -17.36 7.87
CA TRP A 312 -10.04 -16.79 7.00
C TRP A 312 -9.72 -15.32 6.66
N ASN A 313 -9.61 -15.02 5.38
CA ASN A 313 -9.58 -13.64 4.91
C ASN A 313 -10.97 -13.03 5.12
N THR A 314 -11.06 -11.85 5.71
CA THR A 314 -12.36 -11.19 5.89
C THR A 314 -12.51 -10.02 4.92
N ILE A 315 -13.54 -10.08 4.10
CA ILE A 315 -13.97 -8.98 3.23
C ILE A 315 -15.08 -8.21 3.95
N THR A 316 -14.94 -6.89 4.03
CA THR A 316 -15.93 -6.01 4.64
C THR A 316 -16.57 -5.08 3.60
N PRO A 317 -17.78 -4.54 3.83
CA PRO A 317 -18.42 -3.62 2.88
C PRO A 317 -17.63 -2.35 2.61
N ALA A 318 -16.78 -1.94 3.54
CA ALA A 318 -15.92 -0.77 3.40
C ALA A 318 -14.77 -0.99 2.41
N MET A 319 -14.42 -2.24 2.13
CA MET A 319 -13.32 -2.59 1.22
C MET A 319 -13.83 -2.64 -0.22
N ARG A 320 -13.33 -1.76 -1.07
CA ARG A 320 -13.58 -1.84 -2.51
C ARG A 320 -12.67 -2.84 -3.20
N THR A 321 -11.41 -2.87 -2.81
CA THR A 321 -10.41 -3.84 -3.28
C THR A 321 -9.65 -4.42 -2.10
N TYR A 322 -9.58 -5.74 -2.06
CA TYR A 322 -8.79 -6.50 -1.09
C TYR A 322 -7.62 -7.18 -1.83
N THR A 323 -6.40 -6.80 -1.47
CA THR A 323 -5.19 -7.18 -2.22
C THR A 323 -4.38 -8.28 -1.54
N TRP A 324 -4.74 -8.67 -0.29
CA TRP A 324 -3.94 -9.56 0.56
C TRP A 324 -4.72 -10.80 0.94
N ILE A 325 -5.02 -11.59 -0.08
CA ILE A 325 -5.64 -12.87 0.13
C ILE A 325 -4.55 -13.90 0.41
N THR A 326 -4.57 -14.48 1.62
CA THR A 326 -3.69 -15.58 2.01
C THR A 326 -4.42 -16.92 1.90
N ASP A 327 -3.65 -18.00 1.73
CA ASP A 327 -4.15 -19.35 1.88
C ASP A 327 -4.23 -19.77 3.36
N ALA A 328 -4.79 -20.94 3.65
CA ALA A 328 -4.92 -21.45 5.01
C ALA A 328 -3.59 -21.74 5.73
N ASN A 329 -2.46 -21.66 5.01
CA ASN A 329 -1.11 -21.77 5.54
C ASN A 329 -0.46 -20.40 5.74
N SER A 330 -1.23 -19.31 5.62
CA SER A 330 -0.78 -17.93 5.70
C SER A 330 0.16 -17.48 4.56
N ASN A 331 0.24 -18.24 3.46
CA ASN A 331 1.00 -17.81 2.29
C ASN A 331 0.20 -16.81 1.48
N VAL A 332 0.85 -15.74 1.01
CA VAL A 332 0.25 -14.78 0.08
C VAL A 332 -0.05 -15.46 -1.25
N THR A 333 -1.25 -15.26 -1.77
CA THR A 333 -1.71 -15.92 -3.00
C THR A 333 -1.57 -15.08 -4.27
N GLY A 334 -1.28 -13.78 -4.12
CA GLY A 334 -1.33 -12.82 -5.22
C GLY A 334 -2.73 -12.49 -5.72
N ILE A 335 -3.75 -13.25 -5.34
CA ILE A 335 -5.14 -13.03 -5.74
C ILE A 335 -5.65 -11.74 -5.12
N THR A 336 -6.34 -10.93 -5.92
CA THR A 336 -7.07 -9.74 -5.44
C THR A 336 -8.58 -9.98 -5.54
N LEU A 337 -9.34 -9.31 -4.68
CA LEU A 337 -10.80 -9.31 -4.76
C LEU A 337 -11.32 -7.88 -4.73
N THR A 338 -12.06 -7.50 -5.77
CA THR A 338 -12.67 -6.16 -5.91
C THR A 338 -14.18 -6.29 -5.91
N SER A 339 -14.86 -5.46 -5.14
CA SER A 339 -16.33 -5.34 -5.16
C SER A 339 -16.72 -4.17 -6.08
N SER A 340 -17.11 -4.48 -7.32
CA SER A 340 -17.52 -3.48 -8.30
C SER A 340 -18.99 -3.07 -8.18
N ASN A 341 -19.84 -3.98 -7.70
CA ASN A 341 -21.22 -3.71 -7.35
C ASN A 341 -21.50 -4.30 -5.97
N ALA A 342 -21.30 -3.46 -4.94
CA ALA A 342 -21.29 -3.89 -3.54
C ALA A 342 -22.63 -4.41 -3.04
N PHE A 343 -22.59 -5.33 -2.09
CA PHE A 343 -23.75 -5.77 -1.31
C PHE A 343 -24.41 -4.59 -0.59
N LEU A 344 -25.68 -4.75 -0.24
CA LEU A 344 -26.48 -3.71 0.41
C LEU A 344 -26.23 -3.61 1.92
N GLY A 345 -25.77 -4.67 2.54
CA GLY A 345 -25.50 -4.68 3.97
C GLY A 345 -24.93 -6.00 4.45
N THR A 346 -24.73 -6.06 5.75
CA THR A 346 -24.29 -7.25 6.50
C THR A 346 -25.30 -7.63 7.56
N ASN A 347 -25.27 -8.88 7.99
CA ASN A 347 -25.95 -9.33 9.20
C ASN A 347 -25.21 -10.50 9.85
N THR A 348 -25.63 -10.84 11.08
CA THR A 348 -25.05 -11.91 11.91
C THR A 348 -26.05 -13.02 12.23
N ASN A 349 -27.05 -13.21 11.37
CA ASN A 349 -28.15 -14.12 11.57
C ASN A 349 -28.02 -15.42 10.76
N GLY A 350 -26.79 -15.82 10.40
CA GLY A 350 -26.49 -17.16 9.90
C GLY A 350 -26.39 -18.18 11.05
N PRO A 351 -26.14 -19.47 10.74
CA PRO A 351 -26.03 -20.55 11.73
C PRO A 351 -24.73 -20.44 12.53
N THR A 352 -24.78 -20.86 13.79
CA THR A 352 -23.57 -20.96 14.63
C THR A 352 -22.83 -22.29 14.46
N TYR A 353 -23.44 -23.24 13.76
CA TYR A 353 -22.89 -24.56 13.47
C TYR A 353 -23.29 -25.01 12.07
N THR A 354 -22.35 -25.60 11.36
CA THR A 354 -22.57 -26.15 10.01
C THR A 354 -21.97 -27.55 9.88
N THR A 355 -22.55 -28.35 8.99
CA THR A 355 -22.05 -29.69 8.63
C THR A 355 -21.41 -29.72 7.23
N THR A 356 -21.16 -28.54 6.64
CA THR A 356 -20.48 -28.45 5.35
C THR A 356 -18.98 -28.80 5.45
N ASN A 357 -18.37 -29.20 4.35
CA ASN A 357 -16.93 -29.47 4.29
C ASN A 357 -16.03 -28.24 4.39
N MET A 358 -16.62 -27.03 4.49
CA MET A 358 -15.86 -25.79 4.64
C MET A 358 -15.27 -25.59 6.04
N LEU A 359 -15.70 -26.36 7.02
CA LEU A 359 -15.24 -26.31 8.42
C LEU A 359 -15.19 -24.88 8.98
N MET A 360 -16.30 -24.17 8.87
CA MET A 360 -16.42 -22.76 9.26
C MET A 360 -16.55 -22.61 10.77
N PRO A 361 -15.77 -21.70 11.40
CA PRO A 361 -16.06 -21.24 12.76
C PRO A 361 -17.43 -20.54 12.84
N ALA A 362 -18.02 -20.49 14.03
CA ALA A 362 -19.33 -19.86 14.25
C ALA A 362 -19.35 -18.39 13.79
N ASP A 363 -18.26 -17.64 13.99
CA ASP A 363 -18.18 -16.24 13.57
C ASP A 363 -18.11 -16.06 12.06
N VAL A 364 -17.69 -17.07 11.32
CA VAL A 364 -17.71 -17.09 9.86
C VAL A 364 -19.08 -17.50 9.35
N SER A 365 -19.65 -18.61 9.87
CA SER A 365 -20.92 -19.13 9.36
C SER A 365 -22.12 -18.24 9.68
N ARG A 366 -22.10 -17.52 10.82
CA ARG A 366 -23.19 -16.64 11.24
C ARG A 366 -23.23 -15.27 10.53
N THR A 367 -22.10 -14.81 9.99
CA THR A 367 -22.03 -13.52 9.31
C THR A 367 -22.29 -13.68 7.82
N CYS A 368 -22.91 -12.68 7.19
CA CYS A 368 -23.04 -12.64 5.74
C CYS A 368 -23.16 -11.22 5.22
N MET A 369 -22.82 -11.06 3.95
CA MET A 369 -23.26 -9.94 3.13
C MET A 369 -24.55 -10.32 2.38
N TRP A 370 -25.44 -9.36 2.17
CA TRP A 370 -26.74 -9.61 1.55
C TRP A 370 -27.13 -8.51 0.56
N GLY A 371 -27.99 -8.87 -0.36
CA GLY A 371 -28.70 -7.98 -1.27
C GLY A 371 -30.13 -8.47 -1.47
N TYR A 372 -30.92 -7.70 -2.24
CA TYR A 372 -32.25 -8.08 -2.68
C TYR A 372 -32.58 -7.46 -4.04
N ALA A 373 -33.41 -8.14 -4.83
CA ALA A 373 -33.60 -7.79 -6.24
C ALA A 373 -34.92 -7.07 -6.51
N ASP A 374 -35.98 -7.33 -5.77
CA ASP A 374 -37.34 -6.84 -6.06
C ASP A 374 -37.90 -6.04 -4.88
N ASP A 375 -38.77 -5.09 -5.18
CA ASP A 375 -39.44 -4.19 -4.23
C ASP A 375 -38.49 -3.36 -3.33
N SER A 376 -39.02 -2.36 -2.66
CA SER A 376 -38.24 -1.57 -1.71
C SER A 376 -38.18 -2.28 -0.35
N PHE A 377 -36.99 -2.29 0.27
CA PHE A 377 -36.77 -2.73 1.62
C PHE A 377 -36.09 -1.63 2.42
N GLY A 378 -36.82 -1.03 3.33
CA GLY A 378 -36.36 0.16 4.05
C GLY A 378 -36.09 1.33 3.09
N ASN A 379 -34.98 2.04 3.27
CA ASN A 379 -34.54 3.16 2.44
C ASN A 379 -33.55 2.75 1.34
N LEU A 380 -33.28 1.46 1.17
CA LEU A 380 -32.35 0.95 0.18
C LEU A 380 -33.02 0.70 -1.15
N LYS A 381 -32.29 0.85 -2.24
CA LYS A 381 -32.76 0.47 -3.57
C LYS A 381 -32.40 -0.98 -3.87
N PRO A 382 -33.29 -1.73 -4.55
CA PRO A 382 -33.01 -3.11 -4.94
C PRO A 382 -31.81 -3.17 -5.90
N LYS A 383 -31.10 -4.28 -5.86
CA LYS A 383 -30.02 -4.63 -6.77
C LYS A 383 -30.24 -6.05 -7.28
N ALA A 384 -30.35 -6.18 -8.60
CA ALA A 384 -30.59 -7.49 -9.23
C ALA A 384 -29.45 -8.49 -8.94
N SER A 385 -28.23 -8.01 -8.72
CA SER A 385 -27.07 -8.80 -8.32
C SER A 385 -26.01 -7.93 -7.65
N CYS A 386 -25.09 -8.58 -6.93
CA CYS A 386 -23.83 -7.99 -6.51
C CYS A 386 -22.67 -8.64 -7.27
N THR A 387 -21.58 -7.89 -7.50
CA THR A 387 -20.48 -8.34 -8.33
C THR A 387 -19.16 -8.22 -7.60
N LEU A 388 -18.44 -9.33 -7.55
CA LEU A 388 -17.06 -9.43 -7.07
C LEU A 388 -16.17 -9.81 -8.26
N THR A 389 -14.97 -9.26 -8.31
CA THR A 389 -13.97 -9.63 -9.33
C THR A 389 -12.71 -10.13 -8.62
N LEU A 390 -12.34 -11.36 -8.87
CA LEU A 390 -11.02 -11.88 -8.54
C LEU A 390 -10.06 -11.49 -9.67
N GLY A 391 -8.91 -10.96 -9.29
CA GLY A 391 -7.85 -10.56 -10.21
C GLY A 391 -6.54 -11.26 -9.89
N HIS A 392 -5.60 -11.19 -10.83
CA HIS A 392 -4.26 -11.76 -10.73
C HIS A 392 -4.24 -13.28 -10.47
N MET A 393 -5.27 -13.97 -10.91
CA MET A 393 -5.31 -15.42 -10.91
C MET A 393 -4.46 -15.96 -12.06
N ASN A 394 -3.75 -17.07 -11.83
CA ASN A 394 -2.93 -17.67 -12.87
C ASN A 394 -3.83 -18.32 -13.97
N PRO A 395 -3.79 -17.85 -15.23
CA PRO A 395 -4.65 -18.39 -16.31
C PRO A 395 -4.32 -19.82 -16.72
N GLU A 396 -3.16 -20.37 -16.33
CA GLU A 396 -2.74 -21.74 -16.63
C GLU A 396 -3.31 -22.77 -15.64
N LEU A 397 -3.97 -22.28 -14.56
CA LEU A 397 -4.57 -23.12 -13.53
C LEU A 397 -6.08 -23.17 -13.65
N GLU A 398 -6.64 -24.23 -13.10
CA GLU A 398 -8.06 -24.36 -12.81
C GLU A 398 -8.33 -24.12 -11.34
N TYR A 399 -9.50 -23.59 -11.03
CA TYR A 399 -9.89 -23.26 -9.67
C TYR A 399 -11.26 -23.83 -9.33
N ASP A 400 -11.32 -24.53 -8.20
CA ASP A 400 -12.58 -24.99 -7.61
C ASP A 400 -13.08 -24.00 -6.57
N PHE A 401 -14.33 -23.65 -6.66
CA PHE A 401 -15.01 -22.74 -5.76
C PHE A 401 -16.07 -23.46 -4.94
N THR A 402 -16.15 -23.13 -3.65
CA THR A 402 -17.25 -23.53 -2.78
C THR A 402 -17.85 -22.28 -2.17
N PHE A 403 -19.18 -22.14 -2.25
CA PHE A 403 -19.90 -21.00 -1.68
C PHE A 403 -20.87 -21.48 -0.60
N PHE A 404 -20.91 -20.75 0.50
CA PHE A 404 -21.89 -20.93 1.55
C PHE A 404 -22.75 -19.67 1.69
N ALA A 405 -24.05 -19.86 1.61
CA ALA A 405 -25.04 -18.82 1.85
C ALA A 405 -26.07 -19.32 2.88
N SER A 406 -26.34 -18.50 3.87
CA SER A 406 -27.32 -18.86 4.90
C SER A 406 -27.92 -17.62 5.58
N ARG A 407 -29.18 -17.74 5.91
CA ARG A 407 -29.95 -16.86 6.77
C ARG A 407 -30.93 -17.70 7.62
N GLN A 408 -30.83 -17.62 8.94
CA GLN A 408 -31.70 -18.35 9.85
C GLN A 408 -33.03 -17.62 10.02
N ASP A 409 -34.00 -18.34 10.60
CA ASP A 409 -35.35 -17.87 10.91
C ASP A 409 -36.16 -17.43 9.69
N CYS A 410 -35.91 -18.05 8.54
CA CYS A 410 -36.65 -17.79 7.30
C CYS A 410 -37.88 -18.72 7.21
N GLN A 411 -39.00 -18.14 6.76
CA GLN A 411 -40.25 -18.86 6.47
C GLN A 411 -40.50 -19.05 4.96
N ASP A 412 -39.63 -18.48 4.16
CA ASP A 412 -39.65 -18.45 2.68
C ASP A 412 -38.36 -19.05 2.10
N LEU A 413 -38.40 -19.51 0.86
CA LEU A 413 -37.24 -20.00 0.14
C LEU A 413 -36.41 -18.83 -0.37
N ARG A 414 -35.10 -18.88 -0.19
CA ARG A 414 -34.14 -17.79 -0.50
C ARG A 414 -32.92 -18.30 -1.28
N GLU A 415 -33.20 -19.10 -2.32
CA GLU A 415 -32.14 -19.63 -3.18
C GLU A 415 -31.24 -18.49 -3.65
N THR A 416 -29.93 -18.68 -3.47
CA THR A 416 -28.89 -17.76 -3.96
C THR A 416 -28.13 -18.44 -5.09
N MET A 417 -27.99 -17.76 -6.23
CA MET A 417 -27.29 -18.23 -7.40
C MET A 417 -25.91 -17.54 -7.50
N PHE A 418 -24.90 -18.31 -7.81
CA PHE A 418 -23.54 -17.86 -8.09
C PHE A 418 -23.25 -18.08 -9.57
N THR A 419 -22.84 -17.01 -10.27
CA THR A 419 -22.41 -17.10 -11.66
C THR A 419 -20.97 -16.64 -11.73
N LEU A 420 -20.07 -17.52 -12.19
CA LEU A 420 -18.66 -17.21 -12.40
C LEU A 420 -18.38 -17.06 -13.88
N GLN A 421 -17.81 -15.93 -14.26
CA GLN A 421 -17.35 -15.63 -15.62
C GLN A 421 -15.83 -15.56 -15.63
N GLY A 422 -15.19 -16.58 -16.11
CA GLY A 422 -13.79 -16.65 -16.49
C GLY A 422 -13.67 -16.83 -17.99
N GLU A 423 -12.87 -17.82 -18.45
CA GLU A 423 -12.83 -18.25 -19.85
C GLU A 423 -14.23 -18.66 -20.35
N LYS A 424 -15.02 -19.28 -19.49
CA LYS A 424 -16.42 -19.71 -19.72
C LYS A 424 -17.30 -19.19 -18.59
N ILE A 425 -18.60 -19.38 -18.73
CA ILE A 425 -19.59 -19.09 -17.69
C ILE A 425 -19.96 -20.39 -16.99
N TYR A 426 -19.92 -20.33 -15.65
CA TYR A 426 -20.26 -21.42 -14.76
C TYR A 426 -21.33 -20.94 -13.77
N THR A 427 -22.25 -21.81 -13.40
CA THR A 427 -23.32 -21.46 -12.44
C THR A 427 -23.58 -22.61 -11.48
N ASP A 428 -23.88 -22.27 -10.23
CA ASP A 428 -24.47 -23.14 -9.25
C ASP A 428 -25.27 -22.33 -8.23
N ASP A 429 -26.17 -22.97 -7.48
CA ASP A 429 -27.02 -22.31 -6.52
C ASP A 429 -27.10 -23.08 -5.19
N VAL A 430 -27.54 -22.38 -4.14
CA VAL A 430 -27.82 -22.98 -2.84
C VAL A 430 -29.02 -22.33 -2.20
N GLU A 431 -29.90 -23.14 -1.58
CA GLU A 431 -30.98 -22.64 -0.71
C GLU A 431 -30.37 -22.05 0.56
N ALA A 432 -30.52 -20.74 0.74
CA ALA A 432 -29.94 -20.03 1.88
C ALA A 432 -30.86 -19.97 3.11
N ALA A 433 -32.15 -20.22 2.94
CA ALA A 433 -33.08 -20.20 4.08
C ALA A 433 -32.78 -21.37 5.03
N ASN A 434 -32.42 -21.04 6.29
CA ASN A 434 -32.12 -21.99 7.36
C ASN A 434 -31.02 -23.01 6.99
N ASN A 435 -30.15 -22.68 6.07
CA ASN A 435 -29.09 -23.57 5.58
C ASN A 435 -28.00 -23.79 6.63
N THR A 436 -27.70 -25.06 6.90
CA THR A 436 -26.61 -25.48 7.80
C THR A 436 -25.68 -26.54 7.19
N SER A 437 -26.02 -27.08 6.01
CA SER A 437 -25.40 -28.29 5.50
C SER A 437 -25.09 -28.31 4.00
N HIS A 438 -25.58 -27.35 3.25
CA HIS A 438 -25.41 -27.32 1.79
C HIS A 438 -24.51 -26.17 1.36
N SER A 439 -23.76 -26.40 0.27
CA SER A 439 -22.90 -25.42 -0.39
C SER A 439 -23.08 -25.53 -1.90
N ALA A 440 -22.91 -24.42 -2.62
CA ALA A 440 -22.76 -24.46 -4.06
C ALA A 440 -21.30 -24.79 -4.41
N TYR A 441 -21.10 -25.59 -5.47
CA TYR A 441 -19.79 -26.08 -5.93
C TYR A 441 -19.60 -25.81 -7.41
N ILE A 442 -18.63 -24.98 -7.76
CA ILE A 442 -18.26 -24.70 -9.14
C ILE A 442 -16.81 -25.10 -9.34
N LYS A 443 -16.56 -26.06 -10.23
CA LYS A 443 -15.25 -26.68 -10.43
C LYS A 443 -14.64 -26.34 -11.78
N ASN A 444 -13.32 -26.47 -11.84
CA ASN A 444 -12.51 -26.34 -13.06
C ASN A 444 -12.74 -25.00 -13.77
N VAL A 445 -12.84 -23.92 -12.99
CA VAL A 445 -12.99 -22.57 -13.52
C VAL A 445 -11.63 -22.06 -13.95
N ARG A 446 -11.48 -21.74 -15.24
CA ARG A 446 -10.31 -21.03 -15.74
C ARG A 446 -10.54 -19.54 -15.75
N PRO A 447 -9.58 -18.76 -15.24
CA PRO A 447 -9.60 -17.31 -15.39
C PRO A 447 -9.57 -16.89 -16.87
N THR A 448 -9.93 -15.66 -17.14
CA THR A 448 -9.63 -15.02 -18.44
C THR A 448 -8.11 -14.94 -18.65
N THR A 449 -7.67 -14.69 -19.88
CA THR A 449 -6.24 -14.56 -20.21
C THR A 449 -5.52 -13.44 -19.45
N ASP A 450 -6.25 -12.44 -18.96
CA ASP A 450 -5.76 -11.37 -18.10
C ASP A 450 -5.91 -11.68 -16.60
N GLY A 451 -6.18 -12.95 -16.25
CA GLY A 451 -6.19 -13.44 -14.87
C GLY A 451 -7.40 -13.01 -14.04
N LYS A 452 -8.59 -12.90 -14.65
CA LYS A 452 -9.81 -12.47 -13.95
C LYS A 452 -10.87 -13.56 -13.91
N ILE A 453 -11.62 -13.57 -12.80
CA ILE A 453 -12.91 -14.28 -12.67
C ILE A 453 -13.91 -13.29 -12.04
N VAL A 454 -15.02 -13.04 -12.74
CA VAL A 454 -16.11 -12.21 -12.23
C VAL A 454 -17.16 -13.11 -11.60
N ILE A 455 -17.52 -12.81 -10.35
CA ILE A 455 -18.51 -13.55 -9.57
C ILE A 455 -19.74 -12.65 -9.40
N ASN A 456 -20.87 -13.07 -9.95
CA ASN A 456 -22.16 -12.45 -9.71
C ASN A 456 -22.95 -13.28 -8.69
N VAL A 457 -23.46 -12.62 -7.66
CA VAL A 457 -24.34 -13.21 -6.63
C VAL A 457 -25.71 -12.60 -6.77
N ALA A 458 -26.70 -13.42 -7.01
CA ALA A 458 -28.07 -13.00 -7.34
C ALA A 458 -29.12 -13.96 -6.72
N PRO A 459 -30.40 -13.61 -6.70
CA PRO A 459 -31.45 -14.56 -6.36
C PRO A 459 -31.52 -15.69 -7.39
N GLY A 460 -31.61 -16.92 -6.91
CA GLY A 460 -31.85 -18.09 -7.76
C GLY A 460 -33.28 -18.18 -8.26
N LYS A 461 -33.54 -19.18 -9.13
CA LYS A 461 -34.85 -19.38 -9.77
C LYS A 461 -35.93 -19.78 -8.77
N LYS A 462 -35.57 -20.48 -7.69
CA LYS A 462 -36.50 -20.90 -6.62
C LYS A 462 -36.48 -19.95 -5.43
N ASN A 463 -36.04 -18.71 -5.61
CA ASN A 463 -36.15 -17.68 -4.58
C ASN A 463 -37.57 -17.10 -4.57
N TYR A 464 -38.36 -17.47 -3.58
CA TYR A 464 -39.73 -17.03 -3.45
C TYR A 464 -39.95 -16.02 -2.33
N SER A 465 -38.87 -15.47 -1.78
CA SER A 465 -38.98 -14.37 -0.81
C SER A 465 -39.51 -13.12 -1.50
N LYS A 466 -40.37 -12.36 -0.81
CA LYS A 466 -41.05 -11.16 -1.39
C LYS A 466 -40.09 -10.19 -2.06
N ASN A 467 -38.93 -9.96 -1.46
CA ASN A 467 -37.92 -9.02 -1.98
C ASN A 467 -36.80 -9.73 -2.76
N ARG A 468 -36.87 -11.04 -2.88
CA ARG A 468 -35.83 -11.88 -3.50
C ARG A 468 -34.44 -11.61 -2.91
N PHE A 469 -34.31 -11.83 -1.61
CA PHE A 469 -33.04 -11.73 -0.88
C PHE A 469 -32.04 -12.79 -1.29
N TYR A 470 -30.76 -12.40 -1.40
CA TYR A 470 -29.63 -13.29 -1.65
C TYR A 470 -28.48 -12.98 -0.70
N TYR A 471 -27.65 -13.98 -0.41
CA TYR A 471 -26.65 -13.95 0.66
C TYR A 471 -25.32 -14.54 0.22
N LEU A 472 -24.24 -14.10 0.90
CA LEU A 472 -22.93 -14.73 0.81
C LEU A 472 -22.27 -14.64 2.20
N ASN A 473 -22.05 -15.78 2.84
CA ASN A 473 -21.37 -15.89 4.14
C ASN A 473 -19.88 -16.16 3.95
N ALA A 474 -19.58 -17.18 3.13
CA ALA A 474 -18.21 -17.64 2.95
C ALA A 474 -17.98 -18.22 1.56
N MET A 475 -16.70 -18.15 1.13
CA MET A 475 -16.22 -18.76 -0.11
C MET A 475 -14.88 -19.43 0.14
N THR A 476 -14.62 -20.56 -0.51
CA THR A 476 -13.28 -21.14 -0.58
C THR A 476 -12.84 -21.28 -2.03
N ILE A 477 -11.53 -21.18 -2.26
CA ILE A 477 -10.90 -21.32 -3.58
C ILE A 477 -9.76 -22.32 -3.46
N LYS A 478 -9.73 -23.32 -4.33
CA LYS A 478 -8.65 -24.31 -4.45
C LYS A 478 -8.09 -24.31 -5.86
N ALA A 479 -6.81 -23.98 -5.99
CA ALA A 479 -6.11 -24.06 -7.27
C ALA A 479 -5.63 -25.49 -7.55
N HIS A 480 -5.65 -25.89 -8.82
CA HIS A 480 -5.04 -27.13 -9.31
C HIS A 480 -4.65 -26.99 -10.80
N LYS A 481 -3.84 -27.94 -11.30
CA LYS A 481 -3.41 -28.01 -12.71
C LYS A 481 -4.39 -28.81 -13.55
#